data_5e91240d242e76f4938bdaca7f34f2e3
#
_entry.id   5e91240d242e76f4938bdaca7f34f2e3
#
_cell.length_a   1.000
_cell.length_b   1.000
_cell.length_c   1.000
_cell.angle_alpha   90.00
_cell.angle_beta   90.00
_cell.angle_gamma   90.00
#
_symmetry.space_group_name_H-M   'P 1'
#
loop_
_entity.id
_entity.type
_entity.pdbx_description
1 polymer ?
#
loop_
_entity_poly.entity_id
_entity_poly.type
_entity_poly.pdbx_seq_one_letter_code
_entity_poly.pdbx_strand_id
1 'polypeptide(L)'
;MPVEIKKTYVADKHLGIVNKVVQYNSYTTPIVVKDEDIELNGRTFKVLETNEAELVDYKRNEANTVTTLKADEVEYVLDIEKFWAMQLDDLDVKDLNTEVEQYQVAKQTNKVVAPYIDQLRFATLIGNTNKNIIPVADKEYDAVLDASIELDELAINGTRYLFVTPAFYKAIKKRIVELPQGDRDNNVRFKGIVGELDGAIVVKVPNKILNNGATAENGVSAVLTVESVLASPIQVEKFETGRLGAGRFGSYIQQLLYTGAFVLQTNQPKIVTIAKKAPTAKKSGRAVTPKA
;
A
#
# COMPACT_ATOMS: atom_id res chain seq x y z
N MET A 1 -10.33 -31.42 -22.68
CA MET A 1 -10.64 -30.25 -21.85
C MET A 1 -10.49 -30.43 -20.33
N PRO A 2 -9.48 -31.14 -19.80
CA PRO A 2 -9.19 -31.10 -18.35
C PRO A 2 -7.98 -30.24 -17.95
N VAL A 3 -7.31 -29.62 -18.93
CA VAL A 3 -6.02 -28.94 -18.66
C VAL A 3 -6.20 -27.49 -18.14
N GLU A 4 -7.28 -26.80 -18.52
CA GLU A 4 -7.55 -25.41 -18.06
C GLU A 4 -7.93 -25.34 -16.57
N ILE A 5 -8.74 -26.26 -16.09
CA ILE A 5 -9.19 -26.25 -14.68
C ILE A 5 -8.03 -26.42 -13.70
N LYS A 6 -7.02 -27.24 -14.04
CA LYS A 6 -5.83 -27.40 -13.20
C LYS A 6 -4.95 -26.17 -13.15
N LYS A 7 -4.83 -25.45 -14.27
CA LYS A 7 -4.00 -24.23 -14.34
C LYS A 7 -4.60 -23.08 -13.52
N THR A 8 -5.92 -22.89 -13.61
CA THR A 8 -6.64 -21.86 -12.84
C THR A 8 -6.56 -22.16 -11.33
N TYR A 9 -6.81 -23.40 -10.92
CA TYR A 9 -6.74 -23.79 -9.50
C TYR A 9 -5.34 -23.61 -8.88
N VAL A 10 -4.28 -23.86 -9.64
CA VAL A 10 -2.90 -23.66 -9.19
C VAL A 10 -2.59 -22.17 -9.05
N ALA A 11 -3.01 -21.32 -10.00
CA ALA A 11 -2.85 -19.89 -9.93
C ALA A 11 -3.55 -19.29 -8.70
N ASP A 12 -4.79 -19.70 -8.43
CA ASP A 12 -5.57 -19.22 -7.27
C ASP A 12 -4.91 -19.60 -5.93
N LYS A 13 -4.38 -20.84 -5.84
CA LYS A 13 -3.64 -21.28 -4.65
C LYS A 13 -2.40 -20.42 -4.40
N HIS A 14 -1.65 -20.09 -5.45
CA HIS A 14 -0.46 -19.25 -5.34
C HIS A 14 -0.81 -17.79 -5.07
N LEU A 15 -1.88 -17.25 -5.63
CA LEU A 15 -2.41 -15.93 -5.29
C LEU A 15 -2.71 -15.85 -3.78
N GLY A 16 -3.35 -16.86 -3.21
CA GLY A 16 -3.61 -16.91 -1.77
C GLY A 16 -2.34 -16.90 -0.92
N ILE A 17 -1.26 -17.55 -1.37
CA ILE A 17 0.04 -17.50 -0.68
C ILE A 17 0.66 -16.13 -0.80
N VAL A 18 0.66 -15.54 -2.00
CA VAL A 18 1.24 -14.20 -2.25
C VAL A 18 0.51 -13.14 -1.42
N ASN A 19 -0.82 -13.12 -1.44
CA ASN A 19 -1.61 -12.16 -0.69
C ASN A 19 -1.36 -12.29 0.82
N LYS A 20 -1.37 -13.51 1.37
CA LYS A 20 -1.05 -13.72 2.80
C LYS A 20 0.35 -13.22 3.16
N VAL A 21 1.38 -13.55 2.37
CA VAL A 21 2.75 -13.13 2.65
C VAL A 21 2.90 -11.63 2.55
N VAL A 22 2.23 -10.99 1.58
CA VAL A 22 2.24 -9.52 1.46
C VAL A 22 1.52 -8.88 2.64
N GLN A 23 0.35 -9.35 3.03
CA GLN A 23 -0.39 -8.84 4.19
C GLN A 23 0.44 -8.87 5.49
N TYR A 24 1.18 -9.96 5.74
CA TYR A 24 2.00 -10.07 6.96
C TYR A 24 3.31 -9.30 6.92
N ASN A 25 3.89 -9.08 5.73
CA ASN A 25 5.23 -8.50 5.59
C ASN A 25 5.27 -7.10 4.98
N SER A 26 4.12 -6.55 4.59
CA SER A 26 4.00 -5.19 4.08
C SER A 26 3.80 -4.18 5.21
N TYR A 27 4.46 -3.02 5.10
CA TYR A 27 4.26 -1.89 6.02
C TYR A 27 2.96 -1.15 5.73
N THR A 28 2.46 -1.24 4.50
CA THR A 28 1.32 -0.46 4.01
C THR A 28 -0.02 -1.20 4.13
N THR A 29 -0.03 -2.44 4.65
CA THR A 29 -1.26 -3.23 4.81
C THR A 29 -2.42 -2.45 5.46
N PRO A 30 -2.23 -1.70 6.56
CA PRO A 30 -3.35 -1.07 7.24
C PRO A 30 -3.98 0.10 6.47
N ILE A 31 -3.28 0.67 5.50
CA ILE A 31 -3.79 1.81 4.70
C ILE A 31 -4.39 1.38 3.35
N VAL A 32 -4.35 0.10 3.04
CA VAL A 32 -4.94 -0.45 1.81
C VAL A 32 -6.39 -0.81 2.06
N VAL A 33 -7.25 -0.46 1.12
CA VAL A 33 -8.66 -0.90 1.07
C VAL A 33 -8.68 -2.43 1.00
N LYS A 34 -9.60 -3.06 1.72
CA LYS A 34 -9.70 -4.52 1.73
C LYS A 34 -10.10 -5.03 0.34
N ASP A 35 -9.53 -6.17 -0.06
CA ASP A 35 -9.82 -6.80 -1.36
C ASP A 35 -11.31 -7.16 -1.54
N GLU A 36 -12.06 -7.31 -0.45
CA GLU A 36 -13.50 -7.58 -0.45
C GLU A 36 -14.34 -6.42 -1.02
N ASP A 37 -13.79 -5.21 -0.97
CA ASP A 37 -14.45 -4.00 -1.45
C ASP A 37 -14.07 -3.66 -2.91
N ILE A 38 -13.28 -4.51 -3.57
CA ILE A 38 -12.74 -4.30 -4.90
C ILE A 38 -13.16 -5.43 -5.83
N GLU A 39 -13.95 -5.13 -6.85
CA GLU A 39 -14.26 -6.08 -7.92
C GLU A 39 -13.17 -6.09 -8.98
N LEU A 40 -12.38 -7.17 -9.03
CA LEU A 40 -11.36 -7.40 -10.04
C LEU A 40 -11.96 -8.05 -11.29
N ASN A 41 -11.82 -7.41 -12.43
CA ASN A 41 -12.20 -7.96 -13.72
C ASN A 41 -11.00 -7.97 -14.69
N GLY A 42 -10.24 -9.05 -14.64
CA GLY A 42 -9.00 -9.16 -15.41
C GLY A 42 -7.95 -8.11 -14.94
N ARG A 43 -7.58 -7.18 -15.81
CA ARG A 43 -6.61 -6.11 -15.53
C ARG A 43 -7.23 -4.83 -14.99
N THR A 44 -8.54 -4.80 -14.85
CA THR A 44 -9.27 -3.62 -14.37
C THR A 44 -9.98 -3.92 -13.08
N PHE A 45 -10.12 -2.90 -12.26
CA PHE A 45 -11.01 -2.95 -11.12
C PHE A 45 -11.84 -1.68 -11.05
N LYS A 46 -13.03 -1.82 -10.53
CA LYS A 46 -13.97 -0.73 -10.39
C LYS A 46 -14.16 -0.42 -8.92
N VAL A 47 -14.23 0.87 -8.63
CA VAL A 47 -14.57 1.39 -7.31
C VAL A 47 -15.80 2.27 -7.48
N LEU A 48 -16.80 2.02 -6.65
CA LEU A 48 -17.99 2.84 -6.61
C LEU A 48 -17.74 4.07 -5.75
N GLU A 49 -17.78 5.24 -6.36
CA GLU A 49 -17.74 6.52 -5.65
C GLU A 49 -19.16 7.12 -5.63
N THR A 50 -19.64 7.47 -4.44
CA THR A 50 -20.95 8.07 -4.26
C THR A 50 -20.82 9.47 -3.68
N ASN A 51 -21.72 10.38 -4.09
CA ASN A 51 -21.80 11.69 -3.49
C ASN A 51 -22.58 11.65 -2.15
N GLU A 52 -22.25 12.58 -1.28
CA GLU A 52 -22.96 12.80 -0.02
C GLU A 52 -24.06 13.84 -0.20
N ALA A 53 -25.13 13.75 0.60
CA ALA A 53 -26.18 14.73 0.65
C ALA A 53 -25.92 15.75 1.75
N GLU A 54 -26.08 17.03 1.44
CA GLU A 54 -26.00 18.10 2.45
C GLU A 54 -27.23 18.11 3.34
N LEU A 55 -27.01 18.39 4.63
CA LEU A 55 -28.11 18.62 5.56
C LEU A 55 -28.67 20.02 5.31
N VAL A 56 -29.97 20.09 5.00
CA VAL A 56 -30.70 21.34 4.82
C VAL A 56 -31.81 21.48 5.85
N ASP A 57 -32.15 22.69 6.20
CA ASP A 57 -33.26 22.95 7.15
C ASP A 57 -34.57 22.45 6.57
N TYR A 58 -35.31 21.67 7.38
CA TYR A 58 -36.60 21.14 6.99
C TYR A 58 -37.69 22.22 6.97
N LYS A 59 -38.29 22.43 5.83
CA LYS A 59 -39.42 23.37 5.65
C LYS A 59 -40.72 22.60 5.68
N ARG A 60 -41.61 22.93 6.62
CA ARG A 60 -42.97 22.38 6.65
C ARG A 60 -43.81 22.97 5.52
N ASN A 61 -44.58 22.13 4.85
CA ASN A 61 -45.53 22.51 3.78
C ASN A 61 -44.86 23.06 2.49
N GLU A 62 -43.55 22.90 2.33
CA GLU A 62 -42.84 23.22 1.09
C GLU A 62 -42.06 21.99 0.61
N ALA A 63 -41.77 21.96 -0.70
CA ALA A 63 -40.86 20.93 -1.21
C ALA A 63 -39.43 21.17 -0.73
N ASN A 64 -38.87 20.21 -0.01
CA ASN A 64 -37.51 20.26 0.45
C ASN A 64 -36.54 19.83 -0.68
N THR A 65 -35.32 20.37 -0.66
CA THR A 65 -34.29 20.03 -1.64
C THR A 65 -33.90 18.56 -1.49
N VAL A 66 -33.92 17.82 -2.58
CA VAL A 66 -33.51 16.42 -2.66
C VAL A 66 -32.22 16.33 -3.47
N THR A 67 -31.17 15.83 -2.84
CA THR A 67 -29.91 15.55 -3.56
C THR A 67 -30.04 14.24 -4.32
N THR A 68 -29.81 14.27 -5.62
CA THR A 68 -29.80 13.05 -6.43
C THR A 68 -28.53 12.26 -6.13
N LEU A 69 -28.69 11.00 -5.77
CA LEU A 69 -27.56 10.09 -5.63
C LEU A 69 -26.88 9.93 -7.00
N LYS A 70 -25.63 10.32 -7.07
CA LYS A 70 -24.74 10.01 -8.20
C LYS A 70 -23.82 8.90 -7.74
N ALA A 71 -23.88 7.79 -8.43
CA ALA A 71 -22.98 6.66 -8.22
C ALA A 71 -22.12 6.55 -9.48
N ASP A 72 -20.89 7.00 -9.38
CA ASP A 72 -19.93 6.93 -10.47
C ASP A 72 -19.00 5.73 -10.27
N GLU A 73 -18.98 4.82 -11.24
CA GLU A 73 -18.00 3.73 -11.27
C GLU A 73 -16.70 4.27 -11.87
N VAL A 74 -15.68 4.40 -11.05
CA VAL A 74 -14.33 4.75 -11.53
C VAL A 74 -13.56 3.47 -11.83
N GLU A 75 -13.16 3.29 -13.10
CA GLU A 75 -12.38 2.16 -13.55
C GLU A 75 -10.87 2.47 -13.48
N TYR A 76 -10.12 1.60 -12.81
CA TYR A 76 -8.68 1.67 -12.71
C TYR A 76 -8.05 0.49 -13.44
N VAL A 77 -6.92 0.72 -14.12
CA VAL A 77 -6.19 -0.29 -14.89
C VAL A 77 -4.89 -0.66 -14.18
N LEU A 78 -4.66 -1.95 -13.96
CA LEU A 78 -3.39 -2.48 -13.48
C LEU A 78 -2.36 -2.45 -14.62
N ASP A 79 -1.56 -1.41 -14.68
CA ASP A 79 -0.60 -1.14 -15.75
C ASP A 79 0.82 -1.68 -15.48
N ILE A 80 1.06 -2.18 -14.26
CA ILE A 80 2.37 -2.65 -13.85
C ILE A 80 2.44 -4.17 -13.93
N GLU A 81 3.22 -4.64 -14.90
CA GLU A 81 3.52 -6.06 -15.10
C GLU A 81 4.89 -6.38 -14.53
N LYS A 82 4.97 -7.40 -13.67
CA LYS A 82 6.23 -7.88 -13.10
C LYS A 82 6.35 -9.39 -13.23
N PHE A 83 7.53 -9.80 -13.66
CA PHE A 83 7.87 -11.19 -13.88
C PHE A 83 9.09 -11.57 -13.07
N TRP A 84 9.08 -12.77 -12.52
CA TRP A 84 10.28 -13.39 -11.99
C TRP A 84 10.30 -14.88 -12.36
N ALA A 85 11.50 -15.41 -12.56
CA ALA A 85 11.74 -16.82 -12.80
C ALA A 85 12.95 -17.30 -12.01
N MET A 86 12.92 -18.55 -11.61
CA MET A 86 14.01 -19.21 -10.90
C MET A 86 14.19 -20.62 -11.46
N GLN A 87 15.44 -21.04 -11.59
CA GLN A 87 15.79 -22.41 -11.95
C GLN A 87 16.19 -23.18 -10.70
N LEU A 88 15.80 -24.43 -10.65
CA LEU A 88 16.12 -25.38 -9.59
C LEU A 88 16.81 -26.58 -10.24
N ASP A 89 18.02 -26.90 -9.79
CA ASP A 89 18.73 -28.11 -10.24
C ASP A 89 18.16 -29.35 -9.54
N ASP A 90 18.01 -30.46 -10.27
CA ASP A 90 17.44 -31.70 -9.72
C ASP A 90 18.32 -32.30 -8.60
N LEU A 91 19.63 -32.05 -8.61
CA LEU A 91 20.54 -32.51 -7.56
C LEU A 91 20.32 -31.70 -6.27
N ASP A 92 20.20 -30.38 -6.37
CA ASP A 92 19.95 -29.51 -5.22
C ASP A 92 18.58 -29.79 -4.58
N VAL A 93 17.56 -30.13 -5.39
CA VAL A 93 16.21 -30.46 -4.90
C VAL A 93 16.21 -31.79 -4.12
N LYS A 94 16.98 -32.79 -4.56
CA LYS A 94 17.10 -34.07 -3.86
C LYS A 94 17.78 -33.95 -2.51
N ASP A 95 18.78 -33.07 -2.42
CA ASP A 95 19.53 -32.86 -1.18
C ASP A 95 18.74 -32.10 -0.12
N LEU A 96 17.76 -31.28 -0.53
CA LEU A 96 16.99 -30.43 0.37
C LEU A 96 15.74 -31.11 1.02
N ASN A 97 15.32 -32.26 0.54
CA ASN A 97 14.23 -33.11 1.09
C ASN A 97 12.97 -32.35 1.59
N THR A 98 12.62 -31.22 0.95
CA THR A 98 11.54 -30.31 1.39
C THR A 98 10.69 -29.90 0.17
N GLU A 99 9.47 -29.41 0.41
CA GLU A 99 8.62 -28.74 -0.59
C GLU A 99 9.26 -27.43 -1.06
N VAL A 100 10.37 -27.55 -1.80
CA VAL A 100 11.27 -26.46 -2.19
C VAL A 100 10.53 -25.38 -2.97
N GLU A 101 9.55 -25.75 -3.79
CA GLU A 101 8.79 -24.83 -4.63
C GLU A 101 7.99 -23.83 -3.79
N GLN A 102 7.19 -24.29 -2.83
CA GLN A 102 6.37 -23.42 -1.99
C GLN A 102 7.23 -22.51 -1.10
N TYR A 103 8.30 -23.07 -0.56
CA TYR A 103 9.26 -22.31 0.23
C TYR A 103 9.91 -21.19 -0.59
N GLN A 104 10.32 -21.46 -1.83
CA GLN A 104 10.95 -20.47 -2.69
C GLN A 104 9.97 -19.39 -3.13
N VAL A 105 8.72 -19.73 -3.44
CA VAL A 105 7.67 -18.75 -3.75
C VAL A 105 7.43 -17.83 -2.56
N ALA A 106 7.26 -18.37 -1.36
CA ALA A 106 7.06 -17.58 -0.15
C ALA A 106 8.27 -16.68 0.16
N LYS A 107 9.49 -17.21 0.01
CA LYS A 107 10.73 -16.45 0.21
C LYS A 107 10.89 -15.32 -0.81
N GLN A 108 10.62 -15.59 -2.09
CA GLN A 108 10.68 -14.59 -3.17
C GLN A 108 9.63 -13.51 -2.94
N THR A 109 8.41 -13.88 -2.59
CA THR A 109 7.33 -12.96 -2.28
C THR A 109 7.70 -12.06 -1.10
N ASN A 110 8.22 -12.62 -0.02
CA ASN A 110 8.59 -11.85 1.17
C ASN A 110 9.78 -10.91 0.94
N LYS A 111 10.81 -11.36 0.22
CA LYS A 111 12.06 -10.60 0.09
C LYS A 111 12.10 -9.62 -1.09
N VAL A 112 11.30 -9.87 -2.13
CA VAL A 112 11.35 -9.11 -3.37
C VAL A 112 10.00 -8.47 -3.69
N VAL A 113 8.92 -9.27 -3.73
CA VAL A 113 7.61 -8.78 -4.16
C VAL A 113 7.01 -7.81 -3.14
N ALA A 114 6.94 -8.19 -1.86
CA ALA A 114 6.35 -7.33 -0.82
C ALA A 114 7.08 -5.98 -0.66
N PRO A 115 8.43 -5.91 -0.60
CA PRO A 115 9.13 -4.62 -0.58
C PRO A 115 8.91 -3.77 -1.84
N TYR A 116 8.80 -4.40 -3.02
CA TYR A 116 8.51 -3.70 -4.26
C TYR A 116 7.11 -3.07 -4.25
N ILE A 117 6.11 -3.83 -3.78
CA ILE A 117 4.74 -3.34 -3.65
C ILE A 117 4.67 -2.18 -2.65
N ASP A 118 5.36 -2.27 -1.51
CA ASP A 118 5.45 -1.17 -0.56
C ASP A 118 6.07 0.09 -1.19
N GLN A 119 7.15 -0.06 -1.95
CA GLN A 119 7.76 1.07 -2.68
C GLN A 119 6.79 1.73 -3.65
N LEU A 120 6.03 0.92 -4.40
CA LEU A 120 5.02 1.41 -5.33
C LEU A 120 3.91 2.19 -4.60
N ARG A 121 3.39 1.63 -3.52
CA ARG A 121 2.35 2.23 -2.68
C ARG A 121 2.82 3.56 -2.07
N PHE A 122 4.01 3.61 -1.50
CA PHE A 122 4.57 4.87 -0.98
C PHE A 122 4.83 5.89 -2.08
N ALA A 123 5.31 5.49 -3.26
CA ALA A 123 5.49 6.40 -4.38
C ALA A 123 4.16 7.02 -4.83
N THR A 124 3.09 6.24 -4.83
CA THR A 124 1.73 6.71 -5.15
C THR A 124 1.19 7.65 -4.08
N LEU A 125 1.34 7.33 -2.78
CA LEU A 125 0.95 8.21 -1.68
C LEU A 125 1.68 9.56 -1.74
N ILE A 126 3.00 9.52 -1.90
CA ILE A 126 3.83 10.73 -1.98
C ILE A 126 3.48 11.57 -3.20
N GLY A 127 3.16 10.93 -4.33
CA GLY A 127 2.76 11.59 -5.57
C GLY A 127 1.38 12.25 -5.50
N ASN A 128 0.50 11.81 -4.60
CA ASN A 128 -0.86 12.32 -4.39
C ASN A 128 -1.03 13.05 -3.05
N THR A 129 0.06 13.57 -2.49
CA THR A 129 -0.03 14.31 -1.23
C THR A 129 -0.86 15.57 -1.38
N ASN A 130 -1.74 15.83 -0.41
CA ASN A 130 -2.50 17.08 -0.32
C ASN A 130 -1.63 18.25 0.13
N LYS A 131 -0.86 18.02 1.21
CA LYS A 131 -0.01 19.05 1.80
C LYS A 131 1.37 18.52 2.14
N ASN A 132 2.39 19.31 1.91
CA ASN A 132 3.74 19.02 2.34
C ASN A 132 4.18 20.00 3.41
N ILE A 133 4.57 19.48 4.57
CA ILE A 133 5.10 20.26 5.69
C ILE A 133 6.62 20.19 5.65
N ILE A 134 7.24 21.36 5.76
CA ILE A 134 8.71 21.47 5.78
C ILE A 134 9.17 21.52 7.24
N PRO A 135 9.84 20.49 7.75
CA PRO A 135 10.31 20.49 9.13
C PRO A 135 11.41 21.53 9.33
N VAL A 136 11.29 22.31 10.37
CA VAL A 136 12.36 23.18 10.84
C VAL A 136 13.39 22.31 11.56
N ALA A 137 14.67 22.64 11.44
CA ALA A 137 15.73 21.91 12.12
C ALA A 137 15.49 21.88 13.64
N ASP A 138 15.66 20.71 14.25
CA ASP A 138 15.41 20.45 15.67
C ASP A 138 13.93 20.62 16.14
N LYS A 139 13.00 20.76 15.20
CA LYS A 139 11.56 20.87 15.44
C LYS A 139 10.75 19.81 14.65
N GLU A 140 11.31 18.63 14.47
CA GLU A 140 10.66 17.55 13.73
C GLU A 140 9.36 17.08 14.39
N TYR A 141 9.27 17.20 15.73
CA TYR A 141 8.06 16.89 16.46
C TYR A 141 6.93 17.89 16.15
N ASP A 142 7.25 19.17 16.11
CA ASP A 142 6.27 20.22 15.79
C ASP A 142 5.69 20.00 14.38
N ALA A 143 6.52 19.55 13.41
CA ALA A 143 6.04 19.23 12.07
C ALA A 143 5.06 18.03 12.04
N VAL A 144 5.15 17.09 12.99
CA VAL A 144 4.17 16.01 13.12
C VAL A 144 2.87 16.54 13.69
N LEU A 145 2.92 17.43 14.69
CA LEU A 145 1.74 18.07 15.24
C LEU A 145 1.02 18.92 14.18
N ASP A 146 1.78 19.70 13.38
CA ASP A 146 1.23 20.48 12.26
C ASP A 146 0.54 19.56 11.23
N ALA A 147 1.10 18.37 10.96
CA ALA A 147 0.48 17.39 10.08
C ALA A 147 -0.81 16.80 10.67
N SER A 148 -0.85 16.59 11.98
CA SER A 148 -2.05 16.11 12.69
C SER A 148 -3.17 17.16 12.66
N ILE A 149 -2.83 18.43 12.89
CA ILE A 149 -3.77 19.56 12.80
C ILE A 149 -4.46 19.62 11.44
N GLU A 150 -3.73 19.39 10.34
CA GLU A 150 -4.32 19.38 9.00
C GLU A 150 -5.41 18.30 8.83
N LEU A 151 -5.22 17.12 9.43
CA LEU A 151 -6.22 16.06 9.40
C LEU A 151 -7.38 16.34 10.37
N ASP A 152 -7.11 17.02 11.49
CA ASP A 152 -8.13 17.42 12.45
C ASP A 152 -9.06 18.49 11.87
N GLU A 153 -8.51 19.49 11.17
CA GLU A 153 -9.28 20.53 10.47
C GLU A 153 -10.22 19.94 9.40
N LEU A 154 -9.85 18.83 8.80
CA LEU A 154 -10.69 18.11 7.84
C LEU A 154 -11.74 17.21 8.52
N ALA A 155 -11.78 17.17 9.86
CA ALA A 155 -12.68 16.30 10.65
C ALA A 155 -12.64 14.82 10.23
N ILE A 156 -11.47 14.33 9.82
CA ILE A 156 -11.29 12.97 9.31
C ILE A 156 -11.29 11.99 10.47
N ASN A 157 -12.28 11.09 10.48
CA ASN A 157 -12.37 9.97 11.41
C ASN A 157 -11.60 8.76 10.84
N GLY A 158 -11.08 7.92 11.74
CA GLY A 158 -10.38 6.67 11.41
C GLY A 158 -9.01 6.58 12.06
N THR A 159 -8.44 5.38 11.99
CA THR A 159 -7.11 5.13 12.55
C THR A 159 -6.05 5.80 11.71
N ARG A 160 -5.21 6.63 12.35
CA ARG A 160 -4.12 7.35 11.68
C ARG A 160 -2.84 6.56 11.73
N TYR A 161 -2.08 6.61 10.64
CA TYR A 161 -0.78 5.95 10.50
C TYR A 161 0.28 6.97 10.10
N LEU A 162 1.35 7.04 10.91
CA LEU A 162 2.50 7.88 10.66
C LEU A 162 3.70 7.01 10.24
N PHE A 163 3.98 6.98 8.94
CA PHE A 163 5.14 6.28 8.40
C PHE A 163 6.37 7.18 8.48
N VAL A 164 7.41 6.74 9.18
CA VAL A 164 8.61 7.55 9.44
C VAL A 164 9.89 6.86 8.99
N THR A 165 10.84 7.64 8.47
CA THR A 165 12.20 7.14 8.26
C THR A 165 12.92 6.93 9.58
N PRO A 166 13.89 5.99 9.68
CA PRO A 166 14.65 5.77 10.92
C PRO A 166 15.38 7.02 11.43
N ALA A 167 15.83 7.88 10.53
CA ALA A 167 16.50 9.13 10.87
C ALA A 167 15.54 10.14 11.53
N PHE A 168 14.36 10.31 10.92
CA PHE A 168 13.32 11.19 11.43
C PHE A 168 12.75 10.66 12.76
N TYR A 169 12.53 9.35 12.87
CA TYR A 169 12.12 8.72 14.14
C TYR A 169 13.13 8.98 15.28
N LYS A 170 14.45 8.92 14.98
CA LYS A 170 15.50 9.24 15.96
C LYS A 170 15.38 10.70 16.44
N ALA A 171 15.10 11.63 15.55
CA ALA A 171 14.92 13.05 15.90
C ALA A 171 13.70 13.26 16.79
N ILE A 172 12.54 12.69 16.42
CA ILE A 172 11.32 12.73 17.25
C ILE A 172 11.56 12.12 18.62
N LYS A 173 12.20 10.92 18.69
CA LYS A 173 12.40 10.20 19.94
C LYS A 173 13.28 10.97 20.94
N LYS A 174 14.23 11.78 20.48
CA LYS A 174 15.02 12.64 21.38
C LYS A 174 14.14 13.64 22.13
N ARG A 175 13.11 14.15 21.47
CA ARG A 175 12.15 15.10 22.04
C ARG A 175 11.15 14.41 22.96
N ILE A 176 10.65 13.22 22.60
CA ILE A 176 9.66 12.47 23.39
C ILE A 176 10.20 12.00 24.73
N VAL A 177 11.51 11.81 24.88
CA VAL A 177 12.14 11.47 26.17
C VAL A 177 11.94 12.59 27.20
N GLU A 178 11.66 13.80 26.74
CA GLU A 178 11.35 14.96 27.59
C GLU A 178 9.87 15.04 27.97
N LEU A 179 9.00 14.23 27.37
CA LEU A 179 7.55 14.19 27.65
C LEU A 179 7.18 12.95 28.49
N PRO A 180 6.22 13.07 29.45
CA PRO A 180 5.77 11.92 30.23
C PRO A 180 5.21 10.82 29.34
N GLN A 181 5.68 9.60 29.55
CA GLN A 181 5.25 8.43 28.77
C GLN A 181 3.85 8.01 29.19
N GLY A 182 2.88 8.14 28.28
CA GLY A 182 1.58 7.48 28.39
C GLY A 182 1.70 5.95 28.23
N ASP A 183 0.67 5.24 28.69
CA ASP A 183 0.57 3.77 28.68
C ASP A 183 0.90 3.19 27.29
N ARG A 184 1.89 2.30 27.25
CA ARG A 184 2.30 1.61 26.03
C ARG A 184 1.49 0.34 25.89
N ASP A 185 0.54 0.35 24.99
CA ASP A 185 -0.15 -0.88 24.59
C ASP A 185 0.77 -1.76 23.72
N ASN A 186 1.03 -3.00 24.19
CA ASN A 186 1.99 -3.94 23.61
C ASN A 186 1.47 -4.68 22.35
N ASN A 187 0.48 -4.14 21.65
CA ASN A 187 -0.10 -4.79 20.48
C ASN A 187 0.69 -4.55 19.17
N VAL A 188 1.92 -5.06 19.11
CA VAL A 188 2.70 -5.08 17.87
C VAL A 188 2.20 -6.19 16.95
N ARG A 189 1.16 -5.93 16.16
CA ARG A 189 0.60 -6.90 15.20
C ARG A 189 1.17 -6.75 13.78
N PHE A 190 1.78 -5.62 13.44
CA PHE A 190 2.27 -5.33 12.09
C PHE A 190 3.76 -5.00 12.09
N LYS A 191 4.41 -5.24 10.95
CA LYS A 191 5.82 -4.97 10.78
C LYS A 191 6.12 -3.46 10.91
N GLY A 192 7.05 -3.12 11.79
CA GLY A 192 7.57 -1.75 11.90
C GLY A 192 6.86 -0.83 12.89
N ILE A 193 5.74 -1.22 13.51
CA ILE A 193 5.08 -0.43 14.55
C ILE A 193 6.03 -0.23 15.73
N VAL A 194 6.20 1.00 16.18
CA VAL A 194 7.11 1.37 17.27
C VAL A 194 6.43 2.17 18.39
N GLY A 195 5.16 2.51 18.26
CA GLY A 195 4.39 3.24 19.26
C GLY A 195 3.28 4.07 18.65
N GLU A 196 2.71 4.93 19.45
CA GLU A 196 1.65 5.88 19.09
C GLU A 196 2.13 7.30 19.39
N LEU A 197 1.77 8.24 18.56
CA LEU A 197 2.10 9.66 18.70
C LEU A 197 0.92 10.50 18.20
N ASP A 198 0.35 11.31 19.08
CA ASP A 198 -0.76 12.20 18.77
C ASP A 198 -1.93 11.48 18.06
N GLY A 199 -2.36 10.33 18.63
CA GLY A 199 -3.42 9.50 18.04
C GLY A 199 -3.08 8.78 16.75
N ALA A 200 -1.82 8.88 16.27
CA ALA A 200 -1.36 8.17 15.09
C ALA A 200 -0.41 7.01 15.45
N ILE A 201 -0.64 5.85 14.85
CA ILE A 201 0.23 4.69 14.99
C ILE A 201 1.52 4.93 14.20
N VAL A 202 2.65 4.94 14.91
CA VAL A 202 3.96 5.21 14.29
C VAL A 202 4.56 3.92 13.72
N VAL A 203 4.81 3.93 12.42
CA VAL A 203 5.40 2.81 11.68
C VAL A 203 6.77 3.21 11.15
N LYS A 204 7.83 2.55 11.62
CA LYS A 204 9.19 2.82 11.15
C LYS A 204 9.47 2.06 9.86
N VAL A 205 9.72 2.78 8.78
CA VAL A 205 9.96 2.24 7.44
C VAL A 205 11.38 2.56 6.97
N PRO A 206 12.13 1.58 6.43
CA PRO A 206 13.43 1.86 5.84
C PRO A 206 13.37 2.90 4.73
N ASN A 207 14.34 3.82 4.70
CA ASN A 207 14.38 4.89 3.69
C ASN A 207 14.34 4.36 2.23
N LYS A 208 14.97 3.20 2.00
CA LYS A 208 14.93 2.54 0.68
C LYS A 208 13.51 2.18 0.23
N ILE A 209 12.62 1.85 1.17
CA ILE A 209 11.23 1.47 0.87
C ILE A 209 10.38 2.74 0.76
N LEU A 210 10.46 3.66 1.72
CA LEU A 210 9.65 4.87 1.74
C LEU A 210 9.94 5.78 0.55
N ASN A 211 11.21 5.97 0.19
CA ASN A 211 11.66 6.93 -0.82
C ASN A 211 12.15 6.28 -2.13
N ASN A 212 11.96 4.97 -2.31
CA ASN A 212 12.46 4.23 -3.48
C ASN A 212 13.94 4.55 -3.81
N GLY A 213 14.78 4.66 -2.76
CA GLY A 213 16.21 4.93 -2.90
C GLY A 213 16.60 6.41 -3.08
N ALA A 214 15.65 7.35 -3.05
CA ALA A 214 15.98 8.78 -3.05
C ALA A 214 16.79 9.17 -1.79
N THR A 215 17.64 10.16 -1.94
CA THR A 215 18.47 10.67 -0.84
C THR A 215 17.61 11.38 0.22
N ALA A 216 18.10 11.45 1.45
CA ALA A 216 17.42 12.14 2.55
C ALA A 216 17.15 13.64 2.30
N GLU A 217 17.87 14.26 1.37
CA GLU A 217 17.68 15.68 1.00
C GLU A 217 16.50 15.89 0.04
N ASN A 218 16.25 14.90 -0.83
CA ASN A 218 15.17 14.95 -1.83
C ASN A 218 14.01 13.99 -1.51
N GLY A 219 14.10 13.28 -0.40
CA GLY A 219 13.10 12.29 0.03
C GLY A 219 12.16 12.84 1.09
N VAL A 220 11.06 12.13 1.28
CA VAL A 220 10.08 12.36 2.34
C VAL A 220 10.60 11.79 3.65
N SER A 221 10.50 12.57 4.72
CA SER A 221 10.91 12.14 6.07
C SER A 221 9.83 11.34 6.77
N ALA A 222 8.56 11.74 6.58
CA ALA A 222 7.40 11.03 7.09
C ALA A 222 6.17 11.24 6.20
N VAL A 223 5.22 10.31 6.30
CA VAL A 223 3.89 10.38 5.66
C VAL A 223 2.85 10.09 6.72
N LEU A 224 1.93 11.02 6.93
CA LEU A 224 0.76 10.85 7.79
C LEU A 224 -0.45 10.60 6.91
N THR A 225 -1.20 9.55 7.20
CA THR A 225 -2.40 9.19 6.47
C THR A 225 -3.37 8.40 7.36
N VAL A 226 -4.54 8.06 6.84
CA VAL A 226 -5.58 7.29 7.53
C VAL A 226 -5.66 5.87 6.97
N GLU A 227 -6.39 4.99 7.61
CA GLU A 227 -6.70 3.67 7.09
C GLU A 227 -7.50 3.74 5.77
N SER A 228 -7.40 2.69 4.95
CA SER A 228 -8.20 2.50 3.72
C SER A 228 -8.13 3.66 2.70
N VAL A 229 -6.96 4.31 2.58
CA VAL A 229 -6.75 5.43 1.64
C VAL A 229 -6.36 4.94 0.25
N LEU A 230 -5.72 3.78 0.16
CA LEU A 230 -5.06 3.28 -1.04
C LEU A 230 -5.73 2.01 -1.56
N ALA A 231 -6.10 1.98 -2.84
CA ALA A 231 -6.46 0.76 -3.55
C ALA A 231 -5.23 0.18 -4.25
N SER A 232 -4.84 -1.04 -3.91
CA SER A 232 -3.65 -1.67 -4.50
C SER A 232 -3.82 -3.18 -4.60
N PRO A 233 -4.69 -3.65 -5.51
CA PRO A 233 -4.87 -5.07 -5.74
C PRO A 233 -3.64 -5.69 -6.40
N ILE A 234 -3.43 -6.96 -6.09
CA ILE A 234 -2.36 -7.79 -6.64
C ILE A 234 -3.02 -8.97 -7.33
N GLN A 235 -2.72 -9.17 -8.60
CA GLN A 235 -3.21 -10.31 -9.36
C GLN A 235 -2.04 -11.16 -9.85
N VAL A 236 -2.13 -12.47 -9.59
CA VAL A 236 -1.24 -13.46 -10.21
C VAL A 236 -1.85 -13.91 -11.52
N GLU A 237 -1.33 -13.43 -12.64
CA GLU A 237 -1.85 -13.78 -13.96
C GLU A 237 -1.45 -15.17 -14.38
N LYS A 238 -0.17 -15.50 -14.20
CA LYS A 238 0.36 -16.82 -14.55
C LYS A 238 1.36 -17.31 -13.52
N PHE A 239 1.21 -18.56 -13.18
CA PHE A 239 2.19 -19.33 -12.44
C PHE A 239 2.47 -20.62 -13.20
N GLU A 240 3.72 -20.83 -13.55
CA GLU A 240 4.14 -22.03 -14.28
C GLU A 240 5.34 -22.67 -13.62
N THR A 241 5.30 -24.00 -13.56
CA THR A 241 6.44 -24.84 -13.24
C THR A 241 6.65 -25.80 -14.39
N GLY A 242 7.88 -26.04 -14.76
CA GLY A 242 8.19 -26.96 -15.85
C GLY A 242 9.63 -27.46 -15.77
N ARG A 243 9.95 -28.46 -16.59
CA ARG A 243 11.31 -28.96 -16.71
C ARG A 243 12.13 -28.11 -17.67
N LEU A 244 13.39 -27.96 -17.39
CA LEU A 244 14.35 -27.33 -18.28
C LEU A 244 14.51 -28.15 -19.57
N GLY A 245 14.83 -27.48 -20.67
CA GLY A 245 14.99 -28.15 -21.98
C GLY A 245 16.22 -29.08 -22.06
N ALA A 246 16.43 -29.66 -23.21
CA ALA A 246 17.50 -30.62 -23.47
C ALA A 246 18.89 -30.08 -23.05
N GLY A 247 19.68 -30.94 -22.42
CA GLY A 247 21.01 -30.58 -21.91
C GLY A 247 21.06 -29.93 -20.52
N ARG A 248 19.91 -29.81 -19.84
CA ARG A 248 19.81 -29.31 -18.47
C ARG A 248 18.90 -30.20 -17.64
N PHE A 249 19.36 -30.58 -16.45
CA PHE A 249 18.56 -31.35 -15.49
C PHE A 249 18.06 -30.38 -14.42
N GLY A 250 16.74 -30.26 -14.30
CA GLY A 250 16.12 -29.38 -13.33
C GLY A 250 14.76 -28.88 -13.76
N SER A 251 14.15 -28.12 -12.86
CA SER A 251 12.86 -27.48 -13.06
C SER A 251 13.00 -25.96 -13.03
N TYR A 252 12.01 -25.25 -13.55
CA TYR A 252 11.87 -23.82 -13.38
C TYR A 252 10.53 -23.48 -12.72
N ILE A 253 10.54 -22.39 -11.98
CA ILE A 253 9.35 -21.75 -11.43
C ILE A 253 9.32 -20.35 -11.99
N GLN A 254 8.19 -19.93 -12.54
CA GLN A 254 8.00 -18.57 -13.03
C GLN A 254 6.62 -18.04 -12.65
N GLN A 255 6.56 -16.72 -12.41
CA GLN A 255 5.35 -16.04 -12.02
C GLN A 255 5.25 -14.69 -12.70
N LEU A 256 4.06 -14.40 -13.24
CA LEU A 256 3.68 -13.11 -13.79
C LEU A 256 2.64 -12.47 -12.86
N LEU A 257 2.93 -11.24 -12.44
CA LEU A 257 2.10 -10.45 -11.53
C LEU A 257 1.64 -9.17 -12.21
N TYR A 258 0.35 -8.87 -12.07
CA TYR A 258 -0.20 -7.55 -12.32
C TYR A 258 -0.43 -6.84 -10.99
N THR A 259 -0.06 -5.58 -10.92
CA THR A 259 -0.28 -4.76 -9.74
C THR A 259 -0.44 -3.30 -10.14
N GLY A 260 -0.99 -2.53 -9.23
CA GLY A 260 -1.10 -1.08 -9.33
C GLY A 260 -1.27 -0.50 -7.93
N ALA A 261 -1.16 0.79 -7.81
CA ALA A 261 -1.47 1.50 -6.58
C ALA A 261 -2.16 2.82 -6.94
N PHE A 262 -3.32 3.05 -6.36
CA PHE A 262 -4.19 4.17 -6.69
C PHE A 262 -4.72 4.80 -5.42
N VAL A 263 -4.71 6.12 -5.37
CA VAL A 263 -5.38 6.89 -4.31
C VAL A 263 -6.77 7.26 -4.81
N LEU A 264 -7.79 6.91 -4.06
CA LEU A 264 -9.17 7.29 -4.36
C LEU A 264 -9.31 8.82 -4.27
N GLN A 265 -10.08 9.44 -5.15
CA GLN A 265 -10.19 10.92 -5.21
C GLN A 265 -10.68 11.51 -3.89
N THR A 266 -11.64 10.87 -3.25
CA THR A 266 -12.18 11.24 -1.93
C THR A 266 -11.15 11.13 -0.80
N ASN A 267 -10.09 10.36 -0.99
CA ASN A 267 -9.05 10.12 0.00
C ASN A 267 -7.79 10.98 -0.18
N GLN A 268 -7.67 11.69 -1.29
CA GLN A 268 -6.51 12.55 -1.55
C GLN A 268 -6.26 13.58 -0.44
N PRO A 269 -7.28 14.26 0.14
CA PRO A 269 -7.07 15.20 1.25
C PRO A 269 -6.48 14.58 2.52
N LYS A 270 -6.59 13.26 2.68
CA LYS A 270 -6.17 12.50 3.87
C LYS A 270 -4.68 12.15 3.88
N ILE A 271 -3.87 12.69 2.96
CA ILE A 271 -2.45 12.37 2.82
C ILE A 271 -1.64 13.63 3.06
N VAL A 272 -0.83 13.63 4.13
CA VAL A 272 0.09 14.72 4.47
C VAL A 272 1.52 14.19 4.48
N THR A 273 2.43 14.86 3.79
CA THR A 273 3.85 14.49 3.78
C THR A 273 4.69 15.49 4.56
N ILE A 274 5.75 15.01 5.19
CA ILE A 274 6.77 15.83 5.85
C ILE A 274 8.07 15.64 5.09
N ALA A 275 8.49 16.66 4.34
CA ALA A 275 9.70 16.60 3.53
C ALA A 275 10.39 17.96 3.44
N LYS A 276 11.71 17.99 3.38
CA LYS A 276 12.50 19.22 3.23
C LYS A 276 12.22 19.97 1.93
N LYS A 277 11.77 19.25 0.90
CA LYS A 277 11.37 19.77 -0.41
C LYS A 277 10.07 19.16 -0.84
N ALA A 278 9.18 19.93 -1.45
CA ALA A 278 7.94 19.40 -1.98
C ALA A 278 8.20 18.22 -2.94
N PRO A 279 7.55 17.06 -2.74
CA PRO A 279 7.75 15.92 -3.62
C PRO A 279 7.26 16.25 -5.02
N THR A 280 8.04 15.87 -6.02
CA THR A 280 7.66 16.04 -7.42
C THR A 280 6.63 14.96 -7.77
N ALA A 281 5.43 15.36 -8.10
CA ALA A 281 4.35 14.44 -8.46
C ALA A 281 4.74 13.59 -9.67
N LYS A 282 5.01 12.30 -9.46
CA LYS A 282 4.97 11.30 -10.52
C LYS A 282 3.55 10.71 -10.51
N LYS A 283 2.72 11.18 -11.44
CA LYS A 283 1.40 10.57 -11.67
C LYS A 283 1.61 9.12 -12.11
N SER A 284 1.48 8.18 -11.21
CA SER A 284 1.37 6.76 -11.52
C SER A 284 -0.12 6.41 -11.55
N GLY A 285 -0.56 5.92 -12.67
CA GLY A 285 -1.93 5.46 -12.89
C GLY A 285 -2.83 6.52 -13.53
N ARG A 286 -3.21 6.25 -14.77
CA ARG A 286 -4.20 7.05 -15.51
C ARG A 286 -5.58 6.51 -15.17
N ALA A 287 -6.38 7.26 -14.41
CA ALA A 287 -7.81 7.01 -14.36
C ALA A 287 -8.36 7.15 -15.78
N VAL A 288 -9.05 6.14 -16.26
CA VAL A 288 -9.76 6.23 -17.55
C VAL A 288 -11.04 7.00 -17.28
N THR A 289 -11.11 8.23 -17.79
CA THR A 289 -12.33 9.03 -17.75
C THR A 289 -13.43 8.26 -18.47
N PRO A 290 -14.64 8.09 -17.91
CA PRO A 290 -15.76 7.47 -18.61
C PRO A 290 -16.04 8.26 -19.89
N LYS A 291 -16.15 7.56 -21.01
CA LYS A 291 -16.73 8.15 -22.21
C LYS A 291 -18.21 8.39 -21.93
N ALA A 292 -18.61 9.66 -22.08
CA ALA A 292 -19.99 10.09 -22.07
C ALA A 292 -20.83 9.38 -23.16
#